data_f2ee2196b2f6fefc363381f39596a184
#
_entry.id   f2ee2196b2f6fefc363381f39596a184
#
_cell.length_a   1.000
_cell.length_b   1.000
_cell.length_c   1.000
_cell.angle_alpha   90.00
_cell.angle_beta   90.00
_cell.angle_gamma   90.00
#
_symmetry.space_group_name_H-M   'P 1'
#
loop_
_entity.id
_entity.type
_entity.pdbx_description
1 polymer ?
#
loop_
_entity_poly.entity_id
_entity_poly.type
_entity_poly.pdbx_seq_one_letter_code
_entity_poly.pdbx_strand_id
1 'polypeptide(L)'
;MRGHCILSHGFESGPDATKVTALAEAAGRLGWTHERPDYTDLDARREVTPLGDVPARIARLAALAQAAAARGPLVLAGSSLGAYISGVVSLQVPVAGLFLMAPPVVMEGAPPMPAAAVPTSVLHGWHDELIPAAQVVDWARARDARLLLVNDSHRLSGHVQASAEAFAALLAAL
;
A
#
# COMPACT_ATOMS: atom_id res chain seq x y z
N MET A 1 13.93 -17.37 -5.87
CA MET A 1 13.07 -16.19 -5.89
C MET A 1 11.86 -16.52 -5.04
N ARG A 2 11.63 -15.79 -3.93
CA ARG A 2 10.53 -16.09 -2.99
C ARG A 2 9.16 -15.63 -3.51
N GLY A 3 9.13 -14.52 -4.23
CA GLY A 3 7.91 -13.94 -4.77
C GLY A 3 8.19 -12.55 -5.36
N HIS A 4 7.13 -11.79 -5.60
CA HIS A 4 7.19 -10.45 -6.16
C HIS A 4 6.42 -9.45 -5.31
N CYS A 5 6.91 -8.22 -5.23
CA CYS A 5 6.26 -7.11 -4.55
C CYS A 5 5.94 -5.98 -5.54
N ILE A 6 4.73 -5.45 -5.52
CA ILE A 6 4.39 -4.21 -6.23
C ILE A 6 4.17 -3.11 -5.19
N LEU A 7 4.95 -2.02 -5.32
CA LEU A 7 5.07 -0.96 -4.32
C LEU A 7 4.50 0.34 -4.88
N SER A 8 3.29 0.70 -4.47
CA SER A 8 2.53 1.82 -5.03
C SER A 8 2.71 3.10 -4.21
N HIS A 9 3.21 4.15 -4.85
CA HIS A 9 3.37 5.47 -4.23
C HIS A 9 2.03 6.19 -3.99
N GLY A 10 2.03 7.18 -3.09
CA GLY A 10 0.89 8.03 -2.80
C GLY A 10 0.59 9.05 -3.91
N PHE A 11 -0.51 9.79 -3.70
CA PHE A 11 -0.93 10.86 -4.59
C PHE A 11 0.10 12.01 -4.57
N GLU A 12 0.38 12.59 -5.73
CA GLU A 12 1.40 13.64 -5.91
C GLU A 12 2.81 13.24 -5.44
N SER A 13 3.11 11.95 -5.47
CA SER A 13 4.42 11.39 -5.16
C SER A 13 4.99 10.73 -6.42
N GLY A 14 5.93 9.80 -6.27
CA GLY A 14 6.52 9.11 -7.41
C GLY A 14 7.15 7.76 -7.02
N PRO A 15 7.60 7.00 -8.02
CA PRO A 15 8.18 5.67 -7.80
C PRO A 15 9.52 5.72 -7.03
N ASP A 16 10.18 6.88 -6.99
CA ASP A 16 11.44 7.08 -6.25
C ASP A 16 11.25 7.73 -4.88
N ALA A 17 10.00 7.84 -4.42
CA ALA A 17 9.70 8.35 -3.08
C ALA A 17 10.37 7.49 -2.00
N THR A 18 10.84 8.15 -0.93
CA THR A 18 11.67 7.53 0.13
C THR A 18 11.06 6.26 0.71
N LYS A 19 9.76 6.25 0.99
CA LYS A 19 9.09 5.08 1.59
C LYS A 19 9.09 3.88 0.65
N VAL A 20 8.62 4.02 -0.58
CA VAL A 20 8.56 2.87 -1.51
C VAL A 20 9.95 2.39 -1.91
N THR A 21 10.95 3.29 -1.92
CA THR A 21 12.37 2.90 -2.11
C THR A 21 12.88 2.05 -0.95
N ALA A 22 12.60 2.44 0.30
CA ALA A 22 12.99 1.67 1.48
C ALA A 22 12.32 0.28 1.51
N LEU A 23 11.04 0.18 1.09
CA LEU A 23 10.37 -1.11 0.94
C LEU A 23 11.02 -1.98 -0.15
N ALA A 24 11.41 -1.38 -1.29
CA ALA A 24 12.09 -2.08 -2.38
C ALA A 24 13.42 -2.70 -1.92
N GLU A 25 14.22 -1.94 -1.17
CA GLU A 25 15.46 -2.42 -0.58
C GLU A 25 15.23 -3.56 0.43
N ALA A 26 14.19 -3.44 1.26
CA ALA A 26 13.82 -4.49 2.22
C ALA A 26 13.39 -5.78 1.51
N ALA A 27 12.59 -5.69 0.44
CA ALA A 27 12.21 -6.83 -0.40
C ALA A 27 13.44 -7.51 -1.01
N GLY A 28 14.33 -6.74 -1.62
CA GLY A 28 15.55 -7.25 -2.25
C GLY A 28 16.45 -8.02 -1.27
N ARG A 29 16.65 -7.48 -0.05
CA ARG A 29 17.43 -8.18 1.01
C ARG A 29 16.85 -9.52 1.41
N LEU A 30 15.55 -9.72 1.26
CA LEU A 30 14.85 -10.98 1.57
C LEU A 30 14.68 -11.90 0.36
N GLY A 31 15.25 -11.56 -0.79
CA GLY A 31 15.18 -12.37 -2.01
C GLY A 31 13.83 -12.29 -2.75
N TRP A 32 13.04 -11.22 -2.48
CA TRP A 32 11.85 -10.89 -3.25
C TRP A 32 12.23 -9.95 -4.40
N THR A 33 11.67 -10.18 -5.57
CA THR A 33 11.72 -9.18 -6.65
C THR A 33 10.68 -8.10 -6.40
N HIS A 34 10.85 -6.92 -7.00
CA HIS A 34 9.91 -5.82 -6.80
C HIS A 34 9.82 -4.94 -8.03
N GLU A 35 8.72 -4.21 -8.14
CA GLU A 35 8.54 -3.08 -9.05
C GLU A 35 7.82 -1.93 -8.34
N ARG A 36 8.06 -0.73 -8.83
CA ARG A 36 7.50 0.52 -8.33
C ARG A 36 6.81 1.25 -9.50
N PRO A 37 5.52 0.97 -9.76
CA PRO A 37 4.82 1.63 -10.85
C PRO A 37 4.78 3.14 -10.69
N ASP A 38 4.95 3.86 -11.79
CA ASP A 38 4.77 5.31 -11.85
C ASP A 38 3.30 5.63 -12.18
N TYR A 39 2.68 6.48 -11.37
CA TYR A 39 1.31 6.96 -11.55
C TYR A 39 1.25 8.48 -11.73
N THR A 40 2.38 9.16 -11.89
CA THR A 40 2.44 10.63 -11.92
C THR A 40 1.65 11.23 -13.09
N ASP A 41 1.61 10.55 -14.23
CA ASP A 41 0.80 10.91 -15.38
C ASP A 41 -0.72 10.83 -15.09
N LEU A 42 -1.14 9.90 -14.25
CA LEU A 42 -2.53 9.72 -13.83
C LEU A 42 -2.93 10.70 -12.74
N ASP A 43 -2.01 11.03 -11.84
CA ASP A 43 -2.23 12.05 -10.81
C ASP A 43 -2.49 13.44 -11.39
N ALA A 44 -1.93 13.72 -12.56
CA ALA A 44 -2.12 14.98 -13.27
C ALA A 44 -3.53 15.15 -13.85
N ARG A 45 -4.30 14.07 -13.99
CA ARG A 45 -5.65 14.07 -14.59
C ARG A 45 -6.73 14.47 -13.58
N ARG A 46 -6.64 15.70 -13.05
CA ARG A 46 -7.55 16.23 -12.03
C ARG A 46 -8.99 16.43 -12.52
N GLU A 47 -9.23 16.39 -13.82
CA GLU A 47 -10.55 16.43 -14.43
C GLU A 47 -11.36 15.15 -14.20
N VAL A 48 -10.71 14.01 -13.86
CA VAL A 48 -11.36 12.73 -13.57
C VAL A 48 -11.84 12.69 -12.13
N THR A 49 -10.94 12.90 -11.17
CA THR A 49 -11.25 13.10 -9.76
C THR A 49 -10.28 14.10 -9.13
N PRO A 50 -10.59 14.67 -7.94
CA PRO A 50 -9.65 15.52 -7.20
C PRO A 50 -8.30 14.82 -6.90
N LEU A 51 -8.28 13.49 -6.89
CA LEU A 51 -7.10 12.66 -6.68
C LEU A 51 -6.51 12.09 -7.98
N GLY A 52 -6.76 12.76 -9.12
CA GLY A 52 -6.32 12.29 -10.43
C GLY A 52 -7.21 11.17 -10.99
N ASP A 53 -6.67 10.38 -11.91
CA ASP A 53 -7.37 9.25 -12.53
C ASP A 53 -7.21 7.98 -11.68
N VAL A 54 -7.94 7.91 -10.57
CA VAL A 54 -7.92 6.78 -9.64
C VAL A 54 -8.36 5.47 -10.34
N PRO A 55 -9.42 5.44 -11.18
CA PRO A 55 -9.76 4.25 -11.93
C PRO A 55 -8.62 3.71 -12.81
N ALA A 56 -7.89 4.59 -13.49
CA ALA A 56 -6.76 4.18 -14.32
C ALA A 56 -5.55 3.69 -13.46
N ARG A 57 -5.33 4.26 -12.27
CA ARG A 57 -4.35 3.71 -11.30
C ARG A 57 -4.70 2.27 -10.91
N ILE A 58 -5.96 2.00 -10.59
CA ILE A 58 -6.45 0.66 -10.25
C ILE A 58 -6.24 -0.29 -11.42
N ALA A 59 -6.62 0.11 -12.63
CA ALA A 59 -6.44 -0.70 -13.84
C ALA A 59 -4.96 -1.01 -14.13
N ARG A 60 -4.07 -0.01 -14.00
CA ARG A 60 -2.61 -0.20 -14.18
C ARG A 60 -2.06 -1.18 -13.16
N LEU A 61 -2.39 -1.01 -11.87
CA LEU A 61 -1.95 -1.93 -10.83
C LEU A 61 -2.52 -3.34 -11.02
N ALA A 62 -3.80 -3.48 -11.40
CA ALA A 62 -4.42 -4.78 -11.64
C ALA A 62 -3.73 -5.56 -12.76
N ALA A 63 -3.38 -4.90 -13.87
CA ALA A 63 -2.67 -5.53 -14.98
C ALA A 63 -1.28 -6.04 -14.57
N LEU A 64 -0.52 -5.23 -13.82
CA LEU A 64 0.80 -5.61 -13.28
C LEU A 64 0.66 -6.77 -12.28
N ALA A 65 -0.30 -6.66 -11.37
CA ALA A 65 -0.55 -7.68 -10.35
C ALA A 65 -0.96 -9.02 -10.97
N GLN A 66 -1.81 -9.02 -11.98
CA GLN A 66 -2.21 -10.24 -12.69
C GLN A 66 -1.02 -10.91 -13.35
N ALA A 67 -0.17 -10.15 -14.04
CA ALA A 67 1.05 -10.67 -14.66
C ALA A 67 2.05 -11.21 -13.64
N ALA A 68 2.16 -10.56 -12.46
CA ALA A 68 3.05 -11.00 -11.38
C ALA A 68 2.53 -12.26 -10.68
N ALA A 69 1.24 -12.30 -10.34
CA ALA A 69 0.60 -13.44 -9.66
C ALA A 69 0.69 -14.74 -10.46
N ALA A 70 0.70 -14.65 -11.79
CA ALA A 70 0.90 -15.82 -12.66
C ALA A 70 2.30 -16.47 -12.52
N ARG A 71 3.26 -15.76 -11.92
CA ARG A 71 4.65 -16.21 -11.77
C ARG A 71 4.99 -16.69 -10.36
N GLY A 72 4.12 -16.46 -9.37
CA GLY A 72 4.36 -16.87 -7.98
C GLY A 72 3.70 -15.98 -6.95
N PRO A 73 4.05 -16.11 -5.66
CA PRO A 73 3.49 -15.31 -4.58
C PRO A 73 3.65 -13.81 -4.83
N LEU A 74 2.56 -13.05 -4.67
CA LEU A 74 2.50 -11.61 -4.87
C LEU A 74 2.15 -10.90 -3.57
N VAL A 75 2.90 -9.85 -3.23
CA VAL A 75 2.57 -8.91 -2.15
C VAL A 75 2.31 -7.54 -2.77
N LEU A 76 1.17 -6.94 -2.44
CA LEU A 76 0.90 -5.54 -2.77
C LEU A 76 1.20 -4.67 -1.56
N ALA A 77 1.93 -3.60 -1.78
CA ALA A 77 2.23 -2.62 -0.76
C ALA A 77 2.00 -1.20 -1.28
N GLY A 78 1.59 -0.29 -0.42
CA GLY A 78 1.37 1.07 -0.86
C GLY A 78 1.28 2.09 0.27
N SER A 79 1.40 3.36 -0.10
CA SER A 79 1.29 4.50 0.78
C SER A 79 0.11 5.38 0.37
N SER A 80 -0.77 5.72 1.32
CA SER A 80 -1.91 6.60 1.11
C SER A 80 -2.79 6.12 -0.06
N LEU A 81 -2.96 6.88 -1.14
CA LEU A 81 -3.69 6.42 -2.33
C LEU A 81 -3.14 5.10 -2.90
N GLY A 82 -1.81 4.89 -2.81
CA GLY A 82 -1.20 3.61 -3.18
C GLY A 82 -1.66 2.44 -2.30
N ALA A 83 -1.90 2.67 -1.01
CA ALA A 83 -2.48 1.68 -0.11
C ALA A 83 -3.95 1.38 -0.47
N TYR A 84 -4.73 2.40 -0.79
CA TYR A 84 -6.13 2.24 -1.22
C TYR A 84 -6.24 1.37 -2.47
N ILE A 85 -5.50 1.71 -3.53
CA ILE A 85 -5.57 0.92 -4.77
C ILE A 85 -5.03 -0.51 -4.59
N SER A 86 -4.06 -0.72 -3.69
CA SER A 86 -3.56 -2.05 -3.33
C SER A 86 -4.65 -2.89 -2.66
N GLY A 87 -5.43 -2.29 -1.75
CA GLY A 87 -6.60 -2.95 -1.16
C GLY A 87 -7.63 -3.36 -2.20
N VAL A 88 -8.02 -2.44 -3.08
CA VAL A 88 -9.01 -2.70 -4.14
C VAL A 88 -8.55 -3.82 -5.08
N VAL A 89 -7.30 -3.76 -5.56
CA VAL A 89 -6.77 -4.74 -6.52
C VAL A 89 -6.57 -6.12 -5.89
N SER A 90 -6.32 -6.19 -4.58
CA SER A 90 -6.21 -7.48 -3.88
C SER A 90 -7.47 -8.36 -3.95
N LEU A 91 -8.63 -7.76 -4.26
CA LEU A 91 -9.88 -8.51 -4.49
C LEU A 91 -9.99 -9.05 -5.92
N GLN A 92 -9.18 -8.58 -6.84
CA GLN A 92 -9.24 -8.93 -8.27
C GLN A 92 -8.18 -9.95 -8.66
N VAL A 93 -7.11 -10.07 -7.86
CA VAL A 93 -5.94 -10.90 -8.15
C VAL A 93 -5.52 -11.64 -6.88
N PRO A 94 -5.14 -12.92 -6.95
CA PRO A 94 -4.58 -13.63 -5.80
C PRO A 94 -3.33 -12.94 -5.26
N VAL A 95 -3.34 -12.58 -3.99
CA VAL A 95 -2.18 -11.98 -3.30
C VAL A 95 -1.84 -12.80 -2.05
N ALA A 96 -0.56 -12.89 -1.72
CA ALA A 96 -0.06 -13.57 -0.53
C ALA A 96 -0.13 -12.68 0.72
N GLY A 97 -0.12 -11.36 0.55
CA GLY A 97 -0.19 -10.42 1.66
C GLY A 97 -0.33 -8.97 1.21
N LEU A 98 -0.64 -8.10 2.18
CA LEU A 98 -0.81 -6.66 2.00
C LEU A 98 0.02 -5.89 3.02
N PHE A 99 0.74 -4.84 2.56
CA PHE A 99 1.38 -3.87 3.43
C PHE A 99 0.89 -2.46 3.12
N LEU A 100 0.23 -1.83 4.09
CA LEU A 100 -0.50 -0.59 3.88
C LEU A 100 0.03 0.52 4.82
N MET A 101 0.56 1.59 4.25
CA MET A 101 1.02 2.77 4.99
C MET A 101 0.01 3.90 4.85
N ALA A 102 -0.42 4.47 5.98
CA ALA A 102 -1.39 5.57 6.03
C ALA A 102 -2.60 5.34 5.09
N PRO A 103 -3.29 4.17 5.17
CA PRO A 103 -4.36 3.85 4.24
C PRO A 103 -5.61 4.72 4.48
N PRO A 104 -6.21 5.31 3.43
CA PRO A 104 -7.49 6.01 3.54
C PRO A 104 -8.65 5.01 3.63
N VAL A 105 -8.82 4.44 4.81
CA VAL A 105 -9.80 3.36 5.08
C VAL A 105 -11.25 3.83 5.06
N VAL A 106 -11.50 5.12 5.24
CA VAL A 106 -12.80 5.76 5.11
C VAL A 106 -12.67 6.94 4.16
N MET A 107 -13.48 6.96 3.11
CA MET A 107 -13.60 8.08 2.19
C MET A 107 -15.03 8.56 2.17
N GLU A 108 -15.24 9.88 2.15
CA GLU A 108 -16.58 10.47 2.15
C GLU A 108 -17.40 9.97 0.96
N GLY A 109 -18.62 9.51 1.23
CA GLY A 109 -19.53 8.99 0.20
C GLY A 109 -19.17 7.61 -0.38
N ALA A 110 -18.15 6.94 0.18
CA ALA A 110 -17.74 5.61 -0.24
C ALA A 110 -17.84 4.58 0.91
N PRO A 111 -18.02 3.29 0.61
CA PRO A 111 -17.92 2.26 1.63
C PRO A 111 -16.48 2.18 2.19
N PRO A 112 -16.28 1.55 3.37
CA PRO A 112 -14.95 1.33 3.92
C PRO A 112 -14.03 0.68 2.89
N MET A 113 -12.74 1.04 2.92
CA MET A 113 -11.74 0.53 1.97
C MET A 113 -11.78 -1.00 1.89
N PRO A 114 -12.06 -1.56 0.70
CA PRO A 114 -12.10 -3.00 0.51
C PRO A 114 -10.68 -3.57 0.42
N ALA A 115 -10.48 -4.80 0.89
CA ALA A 115 -9.24 -5.54 0.71
C ALA A 115 -9.49 -7.04 0.89
N ALA A 116 -8.67 -7.90 0.29
CA ALA A 116 -8.74 -9.34 0.46
C ALA A 116 -8.44 -9.76 1.91
N ALA A 117 -9.01 -10.90 2.31
CA ALA A 117 -8.77 -11.51 3.63
C ALA A 117 -7.46 -12.32 3.61
N VAL A 118 -6.32 -11.61 3.60
CA VAL A 118 -4.97 -12.16 3.57
C VAL A 118 -4.12 -11.55 4.69
N PRO A 119 -2.97 -12.15 5.06
CA PRO A 119 -2.04 -11.53 5.99
C PRO A 119 -1.80 -10.05 5.65
N THR A 120 -2.18 -9.16 6.54
CA THR A 120 -2.14 -7.71 6.31
C THR A 120 -1.40 -7.04 7.45
N SER A 121 -0.42 -6.20 7.12
CA SER A 121 0.24 -5.30 8.06
C SER A 121 -0.04 -3.85 7.67
N VAL A 122 -0.39 -3.05 8.66
CA VAL A 122 -0.67 -1.62 8.53
C VAL A 122 0.31 -0.84 9.38
N LEU A 123 0.87 0.26 8.84
CA LEU A 123 1.62 1.24 9.60
C LEU A 123 0.95 2.61 9.43
N HIS A 124 0.67 3.30 10.55
CA HIS A 124 -0.07 4.56 10.54
C HIS A 124 0.42 5.52 11.61
N GLY A 125 0.31 6.83 11.34
CA GLY A 125 0.69 7.88 12.26
C GLY A 125 -0.43 8.24 13.24
N TRP A 126 -0.11 8.35 14.55
CA TRP A 126 -1.07 8.83 15.55
C TRP A 126 -1.60 10.24 15.25
N HIS A 127 -0.78 11.07 14.62
CA HIS A 127 -1.06 12.47 14.32
C HIS A 127 -1.33 12.70 12.83
N ASP A 128 -1.82 11.67 12.13
CA ASP A 128 -2.22 11.80 10.73
C ASP A 128 -3.37 12.82 10.63
N GLU A 129 -3.08 13.93 9.95
CA GLU A 129 -3.99 15.07 9.79
C GLU A 129 -5.03 14.86 8.69
N LEU A 130 -4.84 13.85 7.84
CA LEU A 130 -5.75 13.53 6.72
C LEU A 130 -6.64 12.35 7.05
N ILE A 131 -6.09 11.33 7.72
CA ILE A 131 -6.76 10.07 8.01
C ILE A 131 -6.70 9.81 9.51
N PRO A 132 -7.80 10.02 10.25
CA PRO A 132 -7.83 9.82 11.69
C PRO A 132 -7.39 8.42 12.09
N ALA A 133 -6.43 8.32 13.04
CA ALA A 133 -5.90 7.04 13.49
C ALA A 133 -6.98 6.10 14.01
N ALA A 134 -8.03 6.61 14.67
CA ALA A 134 -9.15 5.82 15.16
C ALA A 134 -9.85 5.01 14.06
N GLN A 135 -10.02 5.59 12.87
CA GLN A 135 -10.62 4.90 11.71
C GLN A 135 -9.75 3.73 11.26
N VAL A 136 -8.43 3.90 11.25
CA VAL A 136 -7.49 2.83 10.86
C VAL A 136 -7.44 1.73 11.92
N VAL A 137 -7.52 2.09 13.20
CA VAL A 137 -7.62 1.11 14.31
C VAL A 137 -8.86 0.25 14.16
N ASP A 138 -10.02 0.85 13.90
CA ASP A 138 -11.28 0.11 13.74
C ASP A 138 -11.26 -0.77 12.50
N TRP A 139 -10.75 -0.26 11.38
CA TRP A 139 -10.61 -1.02 10.14
C TRP A 139 -9.66 -2.22 10.31
N ALA A 140 -8.50 -2.02 10.94
CA ALA A 140 -7.52 -3.07 11.19
C ALA A 140 -8.05 -4.13 12.15
N ARG A 141 -8.74 -3.71 13.22
CA ARG A 141 -9.38 -4.62 14.20
C ARG A 141 -10.41 -5.52 13.54
N ALA A 142 -11.28 -4.95 12.70
CA ALA A 142 -12.35 -5.70 12.02
C ALA A 142 -11.80 -6.76 11.04
N ARG A 143 -10.50 -6.71 10.71
CA ARG A 143 -9.84 -7.59 9.74
C ARG A 143 -8.73 -8.45 10.33
N ASP A 144 -8.54 -8.40 11.64
CA ASP A 144 -7.42 -9.05 12.34
C ASP A 144 -6.05 -8.67 11.72
N ALA A 145 -5.94 -7.46 11.17
CA ALA A 145 -4.71 -6.97 10.56
C ALA A 145 -3.69 -6.58 11.65
N ARG A 146 -2.42 -6.85 11.40
CA ARG A 146 -1.35 -6.32 12.24
C ARG A 146 -1.27 -4.80 12.07
N LEU A 147 -1.32 -4.06 13.17
CA LEU A 147 -1.25 -2.59 13.16
C LEU A 147 -0.08 -2.10 14.00
N LEU A 148 0.75 -1.25 13.39
CA LEU A 148 1.79 -0.47 14.06
C LEU A 148 1.40 1.00 13.98
N LEU A 149 1.15 1.61 15.16
CA LEU A 149 0.94 3.05 15.30
C LEU A 149 2.22 3.72 15.76
N VAL A 150 2.61 4.78 15.06
CA VAL A 150 3.84 5.53 15.32
C VAL A 150 3.56 6.99 15.60
N ASN A 151 4.45 7.67 16.35
CA ASN A 151 4.35 9.10 16.62
C ASN A 151 4.79 9.91 15.40
N ASP A 152 3.93 9.99 14.40
CA ASP A 152 4.18 10.68 13.13
C ASP A 152 2.88 11.21 12.52
N SER A 153 3.00 12.04 11.48
CA SER A 153 1.93 12.58 10.65
C SER A 153 1.61 11.65 9.47
N HIS A 154 0.74 12.11 8.55
CA HIS A 154 0.38 11.38 7.32
C HIS A 154 1.59 10.97 6.46
N ARG A 155 2.62 11.80 6.43
CA ARG A 155 3.82 11.56 5.60
C ARG A 155 4.69 10.41 6.11
N LEU A 156 4.64 10.08 7.40
CA LEU A 156 5.45 9.03 8.02
C LEU A 156 6.96 9.22 7.77
N SER A 157 7.41 10.45 7.61
CA SER A 157 8.78 10.78 7.21
C SER A 157 9.82 10.48 8.30
N GLY A 158 9.41 10.49 9.56
CA GLY A 158 10.25 10.10 10.70
C GLY A 158 10.33 8.59 10.93
N HIS A 159 9.52 7.79 10.22
CA HIS A 159 9.38 6.33 10.47
C HIS A 159 9.56 5.49 9.19
N VAL A 160 10.40 5.96 8.27
CA VAL A 160 10.73 5.22 7.03
C VAL A 160 11.38 3.87 7.35
N GLN A 161 12.32 3.85 8.31
CA GLN A 161 12.99 2.63 8.73
C GLN A 161 12.01 1.66 9.40
N ALA A 162 11.14 2.14 10.29
CA ALA A 162 10.11 1.32 10.93
C ALA A 162 9.14 0.72 9.89
N SER A 163 8.82 1.47 8.82
CA SER A 163 8.02 0.97 7.70
C SER A 163 8.72 -0.18 6.97
N ALA A 164 10.00 -0.05 6.69
CA ALA A 164 10.79 -1.09 6.03
C ALA A 164 10.92 -2.35 6.91
N GLU A 165 11.10 -2.19 8.22
CA GLU A 165 11.18 -3.30 9.17
C GLU A 165 9.84 -4.04 9.32
N ALA A 166 8.72 -3.31 9.41
CA ALA A 166 7.40 -3.91 9.48
C ALA A 166 7.05 -4.65 8.18
N PHE A 167 7.44 -4.11 7.04
CA PHE A 167 7.28 -4.77 5.74
C PHE A 167 8.14 -6.04 5.65
N ALA A 168 9.41 -5.96 6.06
CA ALA A 168 10.30 -7.11 6.10
C ALA A 168 9.76 -8.23 7.00
N ALA A 169 9.17 -7.88 8.14
CA ALA A 169 8.54 -8.84 9.04
C ALA A 169 7.33 -9.55 8.40
N LEU A 170 6.51 -8.83 7.61
CA LEU A 170 5.44 -9.44 6.83
C LEU A 170 6.01 -10.42 5.80
N LEU A 171 7.00 -9.99 4.99
CA LEU A 171 7.60 -10.83 3.95
C LEU A 171 8.29 -12.09 4.51
N ALA A 172 8.87 -12.00 5.71
CA ALA A 172 9.50 -13.13 6.37
C ALA A 172 8.50 -14.17 6.90
N ALA A 173 7.25 -13.76 7.12
CA ALA A 173 6.18 -14.63 7.62
C ALA A 173 5.41 -15.34 6.50
N LEU A 174 5.60 -14.94 5.25
CA LEU A 174 5.03 -15.54 4.03
C LEU A 174 5.97 -16.57 3.42
#